data_3b0d27c4f7c349e8027ad558c52aaf7e
#
_entry.id   3b0d27c4f7c349e8027ad558c52aaf7e
#
_cell.length_a   1.000
_cell.length_b   1.000
_cell.length_c   1.000
_cell.angle_alpha   90.00
_cell.angle_beta   90.00
_cell.angle_gamma   90.00
#
_symmetry.space_group_name_H-M   'P 1'
#
loop_
_entity.id
_entity.type
_entity.pdbx_description
1 polymer ?
#
loop_
_entity_poly.entity_id
_entity_poly.type
_entity_poly.pdbx_seq_one_letter_code
_entity_poly.pdbx_strand_id
1 'polypeptide(L)'
;IDTAGCGCGGYEEILAHTDLVLLDIKHFSLDGYHSITGQSPQEFLQFLSAVQNAGTPLWIRHVVVPGLTDSDAHLEGLRAYLHTIRNIQRVELLPYHTLGVNKYHALGIPYSLEDVPALPPEALADWQRRFDREFHI
;
A
#
# COMPACT_ATOMS: atom_id res chain seq x y z
N ILE A 1 -9.52 9.82 -4.82
CA ILE A 1 -9.44 8.47 -5.41
C ILE A 1 -8.89 7.50 -4.38
N ASP A 2 -9.45 6.29 -4.27
CA ASP A 2 -8.94 5.18 -3.45
C ASP A 2 -8.55 4.02 -4.39
N THR A 3 -7.26 3.62 -4.39
CA THR A 3 -6.75 2.71 -5.41
C THR A 3 -5.48 1.97 -4.98
N ALA A 4 -5.23 0.82 -5.63
CA ALA A 4 -3.93 0.13 -5.60
C ALA A 4 -2.98 0.58 -6.74
N GLY A 5 -3.38 1.57 -7.53
CA GLY A 5 -2.57 2.11 -8.62
C GLY A 5 -2.53 1.27 -9.90
N CYS A 6 -3.41 0.27 -10.02
CA CYS A 6 -3.53 -0.53 -11.25
C CYS A 6 -4.57 0.10 -12.18
N GLY A 7 -4.19 0.43 -13.40
CA GLY A 7 -5.09 1.07 -14.36
C GLY A 7 -4.50 1.14 -15.77
N CYS A 8 -5.32 1.56 -16.71
CA CYS A 8 -5.03 1.52 -18.15
C CYS A 8 -4.55 2.87 -18.74
N GLY A 9 -4.06 3.78 -17.94
CA GLY A 9 -3.62 5.11 -18.42
C GLY A 9 -4.73 6.18 -18.40
N GLY A 10 -4.50 7.32 -19.07
CA GLY A 10 -5.45 8.44 -19.06
C GLY A 10 -5.48 9.19 -17.72
N TYR A 11 -4.41 9.10 -16.94
CA TYR A 11 -4.38 9.61 -15.56
C TYR A 11 -4.43 11.14 -15.46
N GLU A 12 -3.96 11.86 -16.47
CA GLU A 12 -3.87 13.33 -16.42
C GLU A 12 -5.26 13.97 -16.25
N GLU A 13 -6.24 13.52 -17.03
CA GLU A 13 -7.60 14.04 -16.96
C GLU A 13 -8.24 13.80 -15.59
N ILE A 14 -8.13 12.57 -15.06
CA ILE A 14 -8.73 12.24 -13.76
C ILE A 14 -8.00 12.95 -12.61
N LEU A 15 -6.67 13.07 -12.68
CA LEU A 15 -5.88 13.73 -11.65
C LEU A 15 -6.09 15.25 -11.63
N ALA A 16 -6.43 15.88 -12.77
CA ALA A 16 -6.81 17.29 -12.82
C ALA A 16 -8.05 17.63 -11.98
N HIS A 17 -8.87 16.62 -11.65
CA HIS A 17 -10.08 16.74 -10.85
C HIS A 17 -10.01 15.96 -9.51
N THR A 18 -8.78 15.65 -9.06
CA THR A 18 -8.55 14.84 -7.85
C THR A 18 -7.81 15.65 -6.80
N ASP A 19 -8.44 15.84 -5.65
CA ASP A 19 -7.86 16.57 -4.51
C ASP A 19 -6.93 15.70 -3.66
N LEU A 20 -7.16 14.39 -3.66
CA LEU A 20 -6.43 13.43 -2.83
C LEU A 20 -6.46 12.02 -3.44
N VAL A 21 -5.33 11.33 -3.38
CA VAL A 21 -5.24 9.91 -3.71
C VAL A 21 -4.89 9.11 -2.45
N LEU A 22 -5.74 8.17 -2.07
CA LEU A 22 -5.42 7.11 -1.11
C LEU A 22 -4.81 5.95 -1.90
N LEU A 23 -3.52 5.71 -1.71
CA LEU A 23 -2.77 4.74 -2.51
C LEU A 23 -2.28 3.57 -1.65
N ASP A 24 -2.73 2.38 -1.99
CA ASP A 24 -2.23 1.15 -1.37
C ASP A 24 -0.89 0.73 -2.00
N ILE A 25 0.20 0.83 -1.27
CA ILE A 25 1.49 0.26 -1.66
C ILE A 25 1.54 -1.19 -1.18
N LYS A 26 1.52 -2.14 -2.10
CA LYS A 26 1.50 -3.57 -1.76
C LYS A 26 2.88 -4.09 -1.34
N HIS A 27 3.95 -3.56 -1.95
CA HIS A 27 5.35 -3.80 -1.57
C HIS A 27 6.24 -2.68 -2.12
N PHE A 28 7.36 -2.40 -1.45
CA PHE A 28 8.30 -1.35 -1.86
C PHE A 28 9.29 -1.79 -2.94
N SER A 29 9.55 -3.09 -3.10
CA SER A 29 10.42 -3.64 -4.16
C SER A 29 9.60 -4.25 -5.29
N LEU A 30 10.19 -4.28 -6.50
CA LEU A 30 9.53 -4.84 -7.69
C LEU A 30 9.27 -6.34 -7.54
N ASP A 31 10.26 -7.09 -7.05
CA ASP A 31 10.14 -8.54 -6.84
C ASP A 31 9.10 -8.86 -5.76
N GLY A 32 9.11 -8.11 -4.67
CA GLY A 32 8.13 -8.26 -3.60
C GLY A 32 6.72 -7.91 -4.06
N TYR A 33 6.56 -6.86 -4.87
CA TYR A 33 5.27 -6.51 -5.46
C TYR A 33 4.72 -7.67 -6.31
N HIS A 34 5.55 -8.23 -7.20
CA HIS A 34 5.16 -9.38 -8.01
C HIS A 34 4.83 -10.62 -7.16
N SER A 35 5.65 -10.89 -6.14
CA SER A 35 5.43 -12.03 -5.23
C SER A 35 4.09 -11.95 -4.48
N ILE A 36 3.71 -10.75 -4.02
CA ILE A 36 2.47 -10.55 -3.24
C ILE A 36 1.25 -10.47 -4.14
N THR A 37 1.35 -9.79 -5.28
CA THR A 37 0.18 -9.49 -6.13
C THR A 37 0.00 -10.45 -7.31
N GLY A 38 1.06 -11.16 -7.70
CA GLY A 38 1.11 -11.92 -8.94
C GLY A 38 1.13 -11.04 -10.20
N GLN A 39 1.17 -9.71 -10.05
CA GLN A 39 1.08 -8.74 -11.15
C GLN A 39 2.42 -8.05 -11.39
N SER A 40 2.58 -7.50 -12.60
CA SER A 40 3.69 -6.60 -12.90
C SER A 40 3.52 -5.29 -12.13
N PRO A 41 4.58 -4.73 -11.54
CA PRO A 41 4.52 -3.42 -10.89
C PRO A 41 4.40 -2.24 -11.88
N GLN A 42 4.44 -2.50 -13.18
CA GLN A 42 4.54 -1.46 -14.21
C GLN A 42 3.39 -0.45 -14.16
N GLU A 43 2.15 -0.94 -14.05
CA GLU A 43 0.96 -0.07 -13.98
C GLU A 43 0.98 0.80 -12.72
N PHE A 44 1.33 0.20 -11.58
CA PHE A 44 1.51 0.93 -10.32
C PHE A 44 2.55 2.05 -10.45
N LEU A 45 3.71 1.76 -11.04
CA LEU A 45 4.77 2.76 -11.23
C LEU A 45 4.35 3.88 -12.17
N GLN A 46 3.61 3.57 -13.23
CA GLN A 46 3.06 4.56 -14.15
C GLN A 46 2.05 5.48 -13.45
N PHE A 47 1.15 4.90 -12.67
CA PHE A 47 0.17 5.67 -11.88
C PHE A 47 0.86 6.56 -10.85
N LEU A 48 1.79 6.01 -10.06
CA LEU A 48 2.55 6.78 -9.06
C LEU A 48 3.31 7.95 -9.71
N SER A 49 3.94 7.71 -10.86
CA SER A 49 4.62 8.76 -11.62
C SER A 49 3.66 9.87 -12.05
N ALA A 50 2.47 9.50 -12.55
CA ALA A 50 1.45 10.47 -12.95
C ALA A 50 0.97 11.31 -11.76
N VAL A 51 0.70 10.69 -10.60
CA VAL A 51 0.29 11.39 -9.37
C VAL A 51 1.37 12.36 -8.90
N GLN A 52 2.65 11.97 -8.94
CA GLN A 52 3.76 12.83 -8.56
C GLN A 52 3.94 14.01 -9.54
N ASN A 53 3.75 13.78 -10.85
CA ASN A 53 3.82 14.84 -11.87
C ASN A 53 2.66 15.84 -11.76
N ALA A 54 1.47 15.35 -11.42
CA ALA A 54 0.29 16.20 -11.15
C ALA A 54 0.43 16.98 -9.83
N GLY A 55 1.30 16.55 -8.92
CA GLY A 55 1.44 17.13 -7.58
C GLY A 55 0.25 16.83 -6.66
N THR A 56 -0.60 15.86 -7.03
CA THR A 56 -1.77 15.49 -6.23
C THR A 56 -1.33 14.90 -4.90
N PRO A 57 -1.88 15.36 -3.75
CA PRO A 57 -1.56 14.82 -2.44
C PRO A 57 -1.80 13.32 -2.32
N LEU A 58 -0.93 12.64 -1.58
CA LEU A 58 -0.99 11.21 -1.33
C LEU A 58 -1.22 10.88 0.14
N TRP A 59 -2.19 10.06 0.43
CA TRP A 59 -2.26 9.27 1.65
C TRP A 59 -1.87 7.83 1.29
N ILE A 60 -0.76 7.38 1.83
CA ILE A 60 -0.26 6.02 1.59
C ILE A 60 -0.86 5.08 2.61
N ARG A 61 -1.28 3.90 2.16
CA ARG A 61 -1.67 2.79 3.02
C ARG A 61 -0.80 1.58 2.71
N HIS A 62 -0.42 0.85 3.75
CA HIS A 62 0.30 -0.41 3.61
C HIS A 62 -0.26 -1.44 4.58
N VAL A 63 -0.72 -2.58 4.05
CA VAL A 63 -1.20 -3.69 4.87
C VAL A 63 -0.01 -4.49 5.38
N VAL A 64 0.10 -4.60 6.70
CA VAL A 64 1.15 -5.39 7.37
C VAL A 64 0.63 -6.77 7.66
N VAL A 65 1.18 -7.77 6.96
CA VAL A 65 0.76 -9.18 7.01
C VAL A 65 1.80 -10.00 7.76
N PRO A 66 1.41 -10.73 8.83
CA PRO A 66 2.32 -11.59 9.58
C PRO A 66 3.10 -12.57 8.68
N GLY A 67 4.42 -12.63 8.87
CA GLY A 67 5.31 -13.50 8.12
C GLY A 67 5.62 -13.05 6.69
N LEU A 68 5.01 -11.96 6.18
CA LEU A 68 5.26 -11.44 4.84
C LEU A 68 5.82 -10.02 4.86
N THR A 69 5.14 -9.11 5.56
CA THR A 69 5.47 -7.66 5.53
C THR A 69 5.60 -7.05 6.92
N ASP A 70 5.64 -7.86 7.98
CA ASP A 70 5.67 -7.46 9.39
C ASP A 70 7.08 -7.36 10.00
N SER A 71 8.13 -7.73 9.26
CA SER A 71 9.50 -7.62 9.79
C SER A 71 9.97 -6.16 9.86
N ASP A 72 10.81 -5.86 10.85
CA ASP A 72 11.46 -4.54 10.95
C ASP A 72 12.24 -4.18 9.69
N ALA A 73 12.91 -5.16 9.07
CA ALA A 73 13.63 -4.95 7.82
C ALA A 73 12.70 -4.55 6.68
N HIS A 74 11.50 -5.14 6.62
CA HIS A 74 10.50 -4.77 5.61
C HIS A 74 9.98 -3.34 5.84
N LEU A 75 9.60 -3.01 7.08
CA LEU A 75 9.06 -1.68 7.41
C LEU A 75 10.12 -0.58 7.24
N GLU A 76 11.38 -0.86 7.54
CA GLU A 76 12.50 0.06 7.24
C GLU A 76 12.70 0.24 5.72
N GLY A 77 12.61 -0.84 4.94
CA GLY A 77 12.66 -0.79 3.48
C GLY A 77 11.50 0.03 2.89
N LEU A 78 10.29 -0.17 3.41
CA LEU A 78 9.13 0.64 3.05
C LEU A 78 9.37 2.12 3.38
N ARG A 79 9.85 2.42 4.59
CA ARG A 79 10.17 3.79 5.01
C ARG A 79 11.16 4.46 4.05
N ALA A 80 12.25 3.78 3.73
CA ALA A 80 13.26 4.28 2.79
C ALA A 80 12.68 4.54 1.39
N TYR A 81 11.80 3.65 0.92
CA TYR A 81 11.12 3.83 -0.35
C TYR A 81 10.18 5.05 -0.35
N LEU A 82 9.42 5.24 0.72
CA LEU A 82 8.50 6.38 0.84
C LEU A 82 9.22 7.73 0.79
N HIS A 83 10.44 7.84 1.28
CA HIS A 83 11.25 9.05 1.15
C HIS A 83 11.62 9.41 -0.29
N THR A 84 11.43 8.50 -1.25
CA THR A 84 11.59 8.81 -2.68
C THR A 84 10.35 9.44 -3.32
N ILE A 85 9.21 9.44 -2.61
CA ILE A 85 7.92 9.98 -3.06
C ILE A 85 7.70 11.36 -2.44
N ARG A 86 7.40 12.37 -3.27
CA ARG A 86 7.46 13.79 -2.86
C ARG A 86 6.19 14.36 -2.21
N ASN A 87 5.02 13.87 -2.56
CA ASN A 87 3.73 14.49 -2.23
C ASN A 87 2.91 13.68 -1.21
N ILE A 88 3.60 12.94 -0.34
CA ILE A 88 2.96 12.21 0.76
C ILE A 88 2.56 13.21 1.85
N GLN A 89 1.30 13.14 2.28
CA GLN A 89 0.77 13.88 3.43
C GLN A 89 0.51 12.99 4.63
N ARG A 90 0.32 11.69 4.41
CA ARG A 90 0.03 10.73 5.47
C ARG A 90 0.43 9.32 5.07
N VAL A 91 0.87 8.53 6.04
CA VAL A 91 1.11 7.09 5.88
C VAL A 91 0.33 6.34 6.95
N GLU A 92 -0.44 5.35 6.56
CA GLU A 92 -1.17 4.46 7.45
C GLU A 92 -0.69 3.02 7.28
N LEU A 93 -0.25 2.41 8.37
CA LEU A 93 0.00 0.99 8.45
C LEU A 93 -1.30 0.30 8.88
N LEU A 94 -1.82 -0.56 8.02
CA LEU A 94 -3.05 -1.28 8.27
C LEU A 94 -2.74 -2.69 8.76
N PRO A 95 -3.16 -3.08 9.96
CA PRO A 95 -2.97 -4.45 10.42
C PRO A 95 -3.81 -5.41 9.58
N TYR A 96 -3.21 -6.53 9.16
CA TYR A 96 -3.92 -7.59 8.44
C TYR A 96 -5.09 -8.12 9.26
N HIS A 97 -6.23 -8.31 8.60
CA HIS A 97 -7.44 -8.88 9.18
C HIS A 97 -8.07 -9.95 8.27
N THR A 98 -8.80 -10.87 8.86
CA THR A 98 -9.37 -12.04 8.17
C THR A 98 -10.79 -11.83 7.62
N LEU A 99 -11.31 -10.60 7.63
CA LEU A 99 -12.68 -10.30 7.19
C LEU A 99 -12.99 -10.69 5.73
N GLY A 100 -11.95 -10.76 4.88
CA GLY A 100 -12.09 -11.15 3.48
C GLY A 100 -12.21 -12.66 3.25
N VAL A 101 -11.76 -13.51 4.18
CA VAL A 101 -11.66 -14.97 4.02
C VAL A 101 -12.99 -15.59 3.58
N ASN A 102 -14.08 -15.23 4.26
CA ASN A 102 -15.41 -15.75 3.94
C ASN A 102 -15.87 -15.46 2.50
N LYS A 103 -15.40 -14.37 1.88
CA LYS A 103 -15.72 -14.04 0.49
C LYS A 103 -15.02 -14.98 -0.48
N TYR A 104 -13.76 -15.33 -0.21
CA TYR A 104 -13.02 -16.32 -1.00
C TYR A 104 -13.68 -17.70 -0.91
N HIS A 105 -14.07 -18.14 0.30
CA HIS A 105 -14.80 -19.38 0.48
C HIS A 105 -16.13 -19.39 -0.28
N ALA A 106 -16.91 -18.32 -0.19
CA ALA A 106 -18.20 -18.22 -0.89
C ALA A 106 -18.04 -18.24 -2.42
N LEU A 107 -16.90 -17.78 -2.94
CA LEU A 107 -16.58 -17.80 -4.38
C LEU A 107 -15.87 -19.09 -4.82
N GLY A 108 -15.55 -20.01 -3.90
CA GLY A 108 -14.79 -21.23 -4.19
C GLY A 108 -13.35 -20.94 -4.63
N ILE A 109 -12.78 -19.78 -4.26
CA ILE A 109 -11.42 -19.36 -4.61
C ILE A 109 -10.49 -19.68 -3.43
N PRO A 110 -9.38 -20.40 -3.63
CA PRO A 110 -8.39 -20.61 -2.57
C PRO A 110 -7.83 -19.28 -2.07
N TYR A 111 -7.75 -19.14 -0.75
CA TYR A 111 -7.17 -17.93 -0.14
C TYR A 111 -5.75 -18.23 0.37
N SER A 112 -4.76 -17.58 -0.21
CA SER A 112 -3.35 -17.86 0.09
C SER A 112 -2.91 -17.51 1.53
N LEU A 113 -3.71 -16.71 2.25
CA LEU A 113 -3.45 -16.28 3.63
C LEU A 113 -4.44 -16.90 4.63
N GLU A 114 -5.06 -18.04 4.30
CA GLU A 114 -6.12 -18.66 5.13
C GLU A 114 -5.65 -18.97 6.55
N ASP A 115 -4.41 -19.43 6.69
CA ASP A 115 -3.82 -19.81 7.98
C ASP A 115 -3.05 -18.65 8.65
N VAL A 116 -3.04 -17.46 8.05
CA VAL A 116 -2.35 -16.30 8.62
C VAL A 116 -3.26 -15.62 9.64
N PRO A 117 -2.85 -15.51 10.92
CA PRO A 117 -3.65 -14.85 11.94
C PRO A 117 -3.76 -13.34 11.68
N ALA A 118 -4.87 -12.74 12.13
CA ALA A 118 -4.98 -11.29 12.14
C ALA A 118 -3.87 -10.64 12.99
N LEU A 119 -3.36 -9.51 12.55
CA LEU A 119 -2.35 -8.76 13.30
C LEU A 119 -3.05 -7.80 14.28
N PRO A 120 -2.73 -7.85 15.59
CA PRO A 120 -3.28 -6.89 16.53
C PRO A 120 -2.84 -5.44 16.19
N PRO A 121 -3.74 -4.45 16.18
CA PRO A 121 -3.40 -3.07 15.84
C PRO A 121 -2.26 -2.47 16.68
N GLU A 122 -2.19 -2.85 17.96
CA GLU A 122 -1.13 -2.42 18.89
C GLU A 122 0.27 -2.87 18.47
N ALA A 123 0.40 -3.94 17.69
CA ALA A 123 1.68 -4.41 17.17
C ALA A 123 2.36 -3.39 16.23
N LEU A 124 1.56 -2.51 15.62
CA LEU A 124 2.05 -1.48 14.70
C LEU A 124 2.24 -0.10 15.34
N ALA A 125 1.89 0.07 16.62
CA ALA A 125 1.82 1.38 17.25
C ALA A 125 3.15 2.14 17.22
N ASP A 126 4.29 1.46 17.43
CA ASP A 126 5.62 2.08 17.40
C ASP A 126 6.03 2.50 15.99
N TRP A 127 5.79 1.65 15.02
CA TRP A 127 6.04 1.95 13.63
C TRP A 127 5.12 3.06 13.11
N GLN A 128 3.84 3.02 13.45
CA GLN A 128 2.91 4.07 13.06
C GLN A 128 3.35 5.44 13.59
N ARG A 129 3.73 5.53 14.88
CA ARG A 129 4.25 6.77 15.45
C ARG A 129 5.53 7.27 14.77
N ARG A 130 6.37 6.36 14.26
CA ARG A 130 7.56 6.71 13.52
C ARG A 130 7.21 7.28 12.14
N PHE A 131 6.29 6.64 11.41
CA PHE A 131 5.78 7.14 10.13
C PHE A 131 5.06 8.48 10.27
N ASP A 132 4.24 8.65 11.32
CA ASP A 132 3.54 9.91 11.58
C ASP A 132 4.51 11.08 11.77
N ARG A 133 5.63 10.87 12.45
CA ARG A 133 6.64 11.93 12.63
C ARG A 133 7.36 12.31 11.36
N GLU A 134 7.49 11.40 10.41
CA GLU A 134 8.26 11.62 9.18
C GLU A 134 7.40 12.07 8.00
N PHE A 135 6.14 11.64 7.95
CA PHE A 135 5.25 11.82 6.78
C PHE A 135 3.92 12.52 7.09
N HIS A 136 3.75 13.08 8.28
CA HIS A 136 2.54 13.85 8.60
C HIS A 136 2.83 15.34 8.41
N ILE A 137 2.08 15.97 7.49
CA ILE A 137 2.12 17.42 7.24
C ILE A 137 0.85 18.06 7.77
#